data_691d0dacd3977932a10edb04a7314ab3
#
_entry.id   691d0dacd3977932a10edb04a7314ab3
#
_cell.length_a   1.000
_cell.length_b   1.000
_cell.length_c   1.000
_cell.angle_alpha   90.00
_cell.angle_beta   90.00
_cell.angle_gamma   90.00
#
_symmetry.space_group_name_H-M   'P 1'
#
loop_
_entity.id
_entity.type
_entity.pdbx_description
1 polymer ?
#
loop_
_entity_poly.entity_id
_entity_poly.type
_entity_poly.pdbx_seq_one_letter_code
_entity_poly.pdbx_strand_id
1 'polypeptide(L)'
;MSYKLGIVGSRVWTSRSGQIWNTKITNPKQHVFDKMDQYVKKHGKPSLVISGGAKGADTYGIEWAQAHGIRTKVYKPDQRLINTAGFRTAAMTRNTDIVNSSDRVVAFWDKKSRGTRDTLVKAWKSKPKKFDPERDLFNVG
;
A
#
# COMPACT_ATOMS: atom_id res chain seq x y z
N MET A 1 -7.28 20.45 5.01
CA MET A 1 -6.20 19.94 5.87
C MET A 1 -5.46 18.83 5.16
N SER A 2 -4.16 18.84 5.31
CA SER A 2 -3.31 17.84 4.68
C SER A 2 -3.21 16.57 5.52
N TYR A 3 -3.02 15.44 4.87
CA TYR A 3 -2.87 14.16 5.55
C TYR A 3 -1.80 13.32 4.85
N LYS A 4 -1.24 12.37 5.59
CA LYS A 4 -0.24 11.42 5.09
C LYS A 4 -0.94 10.11 4.77
N LEU A 5 -0.76 9.64 3.54
CA LEU A 5 -1.47 8.48 3.01
C LEU A 5 -0.52 7.32 2.76
N GLY A 6 -0.75 6.21 3.46
CA GLY A 6 -0.10 4.95 3.14
C GLY A 6 -0.81 4.28 1.96
N ILE A 7 -0.06 3.86 0.95
CA ILE A 7 -0.59 3.08 -0.17
C ILE A 7 0.13 1.75 -0.17
N VAL A 8 -0.61 0.67 0.07
CA VAL A 8 -0.08 -0.67 0.17
C VAL A 8 -0.91 -1.62 -0.68
N GLY A 9 -0.43 -2.82 -0.88
CA GLY A 9 -1.23 -3.81 -1.58
C GLY A 9 -0.45 -5.02 -2.05
N SER A 10 -1.19 -5.88 -2.70
CA SER A 10 -0.69 -7.14 -3.22
C SER A 10 0.29 -6.92 -4.35
N ARG A 11 1.28 -7.79 -4.43
CA ARG A 11 2.22 -7.79 -5.55
C ARG A 11 1.52 -8.18 -6.84
N VAL A 12 1.96 -7.60 -7.93
CA VAL A 12 1.59 -8.04 -9.27
C VAL A 12 2.78 -8.82 -9.83
N TRP A 13 2.53 -10.06 -10.22
CA TRP A 13 3.54 -10.91 -10.84
C TRP A 13 3.21 -11.02 -12.32
N THR A 14 4.22 -10.96 -13.16
CA THR A 14 4.05 -11.28 -14.56
C THR A 14 3.82 -12.79 -14.71
N SER A 15 3.02 -13.15 -15.65
CA SER A 15 2.39 -14.41 -16.04
C SER A 15 2.99 -15.78 -15.67
N ARG A 16 4.16 -15.89 -15.08
CA ARG A 16 4.79 -17.19 -14.79
C ARG A 16 4.74 -17.66 -13.34
N SER A 17 4.41 -16.82 -12.39
CA SER A 17 4.48 -17.17 -10.97
C SER A 17 3.15 -17.11 -10.21
N GLY A 18 2.04 -17.00 -10.89
CA GLY A 18 0.75 -17.38 -10.36
C GLY A 18 0.00 -16.39 -9.48
N GLN A 19 0.53 -15.20 -9.16
CA GLN A 19 -0.27 -14.18 -8.48
C GLN A 19 -0.55 -13.03 -9.43
N ILE A 20 -1.64 -13.14 -10.14
CA ILE A 20 -2.14 -12.09 -11.01
C ILE A 20 -3.35 -11.48 -10.30
N TRP A 21 -3.47 -10.16 -10.35
CA TRP A 21 -4.70 -9.50 -9.97
C TRP A 21 -5.84 -10.03 -10.85
N ASN A 22 -7.06 -9.79 -10.44
CA ASN A 22 -8.23 -10.17 -11.20
C ASN A 22 -8.01 -9.92 -12.70
N THR A 23 -8.30 -10.91 -13.55
CA THR A 23 -8.05 -10.84 -14.99
C THR A 23 -8.80 -9.71 -15.70
N LYS A 24 -9.86 -9.19 -15.08
CA LYS A 24 -10.58 -8.01 -15.58
C LYS A 24 -9.74 -6.73 -15.44
N ILE A 25 -8.71 -6.75 -14.60
CA ILE A 25 -7.78 -5.65 -14.45
C ILE A 25 -6.65 -5.87 -15.46
N THR A 26 -6.83 -5.35 -16.66
CA THR A 26 -5.89 -5.56 -17.76
C THR A 26 -4.62 -4.75 -17.64
N ASN A 27 -4.68 -3.63 -16.90
CA ASN A 27 -3.53 -2.76 -16.64
C ASN A 27 -3.52 -2.37 -15.17
N PRO A 28 -2.80 -3.13 -14.32
CA PRO A 28 -2.77 -2.86 -12.88
C PRO A 28 -2.30 -1.46 -12.51
N LYS A 29 -1.27 -0.94 -13.18
CA LYS A 29 -0.78 0.42 -12.93
C LYS A 29 -1.87 1.46 -13.20
N GLN A 30 -2.54 1.37 -14.33
CA GLN A 30 -3.62 2.29 -14.68
C GLN A 30 -4.79 2.16 -13.72
N HIS A 31 -5.09 0.94 -13.28
CA HIS A 31 -6.14 0.70 -12.29
C HIS A 31 -5.85 1.44 -10.98
N VAL A 32 -4.62 1.35 -10.48
CA VAL A 32 -4.20 2.09 -9.28
C VAL A 32 -4.31 3.58 -9.50
N PHE A 33 -3.83 4.09 -10.64
CA PHE A 33 -3.90 5.51 -10.97
C PHE A 33 -5.34 6.01 -10.99
N ASP A 34 -6.23 5.29 -11.64
CA ASP A 34 -7.65 5.67 -11.75
C ASP A 34 -8.32 5.68 -10.36
N LYS A 35 -8.08 4.67 -9.55
CA LYS A 35 -8.66 4.59 -8.21
C LYS A 35 -8.11 5.67 -7.29
N MET A 36 -6.83 5.98 -7.39
CA MET A 36 -6.24 7.05 -6.58
C MET A 36 -6.71 8.43 -7.03
N ASP A 37 -6.91 8.66 -8.33
CA ASP A 37 -7.50 9.90 -8.83
C ASP A 37 -8.91 10.10 -8.27
N GLN A 38 -9.72 9.04 -8.25
CA GLN A 38 -11.06 9.07 -7.65
C GLN A 38 -11.01 9.34 -6.14
N TYR A 39 -10.06 8.68 -5.45
CA TYR A 39 -9.90 8.83 -4.01
C TYR A 39 -9.57 10.27 -3.62
N VAL A 40 -8.61 10.87 -4.29
CA VAL A 40 -8.21 12.26 -3.96
C VAL A 40 -9.23 13.29 -4.40
N LYS A 41 -10.01 13.00 -5.42
CA LYS A 41 -11.13 13.85 -5.82
C LYS A 41 -12.16 13.95 -4.68
N LYS A 42 -12.36 12.86 -3.95
CA LYS A 42 -13.31 12.78 -2.84
C LYS A 42 -12.72 13.26 -1.51
N HIS A 43 -11.47 12.92 -1.22
CA HIS A 43 -10.86 13.12 0.10
C HIS A 43 -9.75 14.17 0.15
N GLY A 44 -9.37 14.72 -1.00
CA GLY A 44 -8.29 15.70 -1.08
C GLY A 44 -6.93 15.07 -1.33
N LYS A 45 -5.98 15.90 -1.74
CA LYS A 45 -4.61 15.49 -2.08
C LYS A 45 -3.78 15.32 -0.81
N PRO A 46 -3.14 14.17 -0.60
CA PRO A 46 -2.26 14.01 0.56
C PRO A 46 -0.99 14.85 0.42
N SER A 47 -0.37 15.17 1.55
CA SER A 47 0.92 15.87 1.58
C SER A 47 2.10 14.93 1.41
N LEU A 48 1.90 13.66 1.70
CA LEU A 48 2.94 12.64 1.64
C LEU A 48 2.28 11.29 1.34
N VAL A 49 2.89 10.53 0.45
CA VAL A 49 2.51 9.13 0.19
C VAL A 49 3.61 8.23 0.74
N ILE A 50 3.21 7.25 1.52
CA ILE A 50 4.08 6.32 2.23
C ILE A 50 3.80 4.91 1.71
N SER A 51 4.84 4.15 1.42
CA SER A 51 4.69 2.79 0.93
C SER A 51 5.90 1.93 1.28
N GLY A 52 5.78 0.62 1.04
CA GLY A 52 6.84 -0.34 1.29
C GLY A 52 7.74 -0.62 0.09
N GLY A 53 7.41 -0.09 -1.08
CA GLY A 53 8.21 -0.26 -2.28
C GLY A 53 8.19 -1.65 -2.89
N ALA A 54 7.27 -2.52 -2.50
CA ALA A 54 7.13 -3.83 -3.13
C ALA A 54 6.62 -3.69 -4.57
N LYS A 55 6.93 -4.67 -5.42
CA LYS A 55 6.41 -4.68 -6.79
C LYS A 55 4.88 -4.80 -6.76
N GLY A 56 4.20 -4.02 -7.58
CA GLY A 56 2.75 -3.98 -7.65
C GLY A 56 2.17 -2.72 -7.06
N ALA A 57 1.15 -2.83 -6.21
CA ALA A 57 0.42 -1.68 -5.68
C ALA A 57 1.32 -0.64 -5.01
N ASP A 58 2.29 -1.08 -4.22
CA ASP A 58 3.23 -0.19 -3.55
C ASP A 58 3.97 0.71 -4.54
N THR A 59 4.57 0.10 -5.56
CA THR A 59 5.32 0.83 -6.60
C THR A 59 4.40 1.73 -7.41
N TYR A 60 3.23 1.24 -7.79
CA TYR A 60 2.27 2.04 -8.55
C TYR A 60 1.75 3.24 -7.76
N GLY A 61 1.55 3.06 -6.45
CA GLY A 61 1.17 4.17 -5.57
C GLY A 61 2.24 5.26 -5.49
N ILE A 62 3.52 4.87 -5.42
CA ILE A 62 4.64 5.81 -5.45
C ILE A 62 4.71 6.54 -6.79
N GLU A 63 4.59 5.81 -7.90
CA GLU A 63 4.61 6.41 -9.24
C GLU A 63 3.45 7.38 -9.43
N TRP A 64 2.26 7.03 -8.94
CA TRP A 64 1.10 7.91 -8.97
C TRP A 64 1.38 9.22 -8.20
N ALA A 65 1.93 9.10 -7.00
CA ALA A 65 2.26 10.28 -6.18
C ALA A 65 3.27 11.18 -6.88
N GLN A 66 4.32 10.59 -7.46
CA GLN A 66 5.33 11.34 -8.21
C GLN A 66 4.73 12.06 -9.41
N ALA A 67 3.83 11.40 -10.14
CA ALA A 67 3.14 12.01 -11.28
C ALA A 67 2.27 13.20 -10.86
N HIS A 68 1.83 13.25 -9.61
CA HIS A 68 1.00 14.34 -9.08
C HIS A 68 1.78 15.34 -8.24
N GLY A 69 3.12 15.27 -8.25
CA GLY A 69 3.97 16.17 -7.47
C GLY A 69 3.85 16.00 -5.97
N ILE A 70 3.41 14.84 -5.51
CA ILE A 70 3.29 14.52 -4.09
C ILE A 70 4.60 13.92 -3.60
N ARG A 71 5.07 14.36 -2.44
CA ARG A 71 6.26 13.79 -1.80
C ARG A 71 6.01 12.33 -1.42
N THR A 72 7.06 11.52 -1.47
CA THR A 72 6.98 10.09 -1.17
C THR A 72 8.00 9.68 -0.13
N LYS A 73 7.64 8.66 0.65
CA LYS A 73 8.55 7.99 1.58
C LYS A 73 8.38 6.48 1.45
N VAL A 74 9.49 5.77 1.25
CA VAL A 74 9.49 4.32 1.11
C VAL A 74 10.21 3.71 2.31
N TYR A 75 9.51 2.83 3.03
CA TYR A 75 10.09 2.02 4.10
C TYR A 75 10.43 0.64 3.56
N LYS A 76 11.71 0.31 3.49
CA LYS A 76 12.17 -1.02 3.12
C LYS A 76 12.41 -1.86 4.36
N PRO A 77 12.28 -3.20 4.29
CA PRO A 77 12.67 -4.04 5.41
C PRO A 77 14.12 -3.81 5.80
N ASP A 78 14.40 -3.71 7.10
CA ASP A 78 15.74 -3.46 7.62
C ASP A 78 16.64 -4.68 7.37
N GLN A 79 17.75 -4.49 6.67
CA GLN A 79 18.67 -5.58 6.33
C GLN A 79 19.28 -6.24 7.57
N ARG A 80 19.57 -5.47 8.61
CA ARG A 80 20.08 -6.02 9.87
C ARG A 80 19.05 -6.95 10.52
N LEU A 81 17.79 -6.55 10.50
CA LEU A 81 16.72 -7.36 11.05
C LEU A 81 16.45 -8.61 10.19
N ILE A 82 16.58 -8.50 8.87
CA ILE A 82 16.52 -9.67 7.97
C ILE A 82 17.60 -10.69 8.38
N ASN A 83 18.82 -10.22 8.60
CA ASN A 83 19.96 -11.08 8.93
C ASN A 83 19.85 -11.75 10.29
N THR A 84 19.19 -11.10 11.25
CA THR A 84 19.11 -11.62 12.64
C THR A 84 17.80 -12.34 12.96
N ALA A 85 16.69 -11.93 12.35
CA ALA A 85 15.37 -12.44 12.70
C ALA A 85 14.55 -12.91 11.48
N GLY A 86 15.09 -12.78 10.27
CA GLY A 86 14.47 -13.23 9.03
C GLY A 86 13.66 -12.16 8.33
N PHE A 87 13.41 -12.40 7.04
CA PHE A 87 12.72 -11.43 6.16
C PHE A 87 11.29 -11.13 6.63
N ARG A 88 10.57 -12.15 7.07
CA ARG A 88 9.17 -11.97 7.51
C ARG A 88 9.07 -11.00 8.69
N THR A 89 9.92 -11.16 9.70
CA THR A 89 9.96 -10.27 10.86
C THR A 89 10.31 -8.85 10.45
N ALA A 90 11.30 -8.68 9.59
CA ALA A 90 11.71 -7.37 9.10
C ALA A 90 10.58 -6.70 8.29
N ALA A 91 9.89 -7.47 7.45
CA ALA A 91 8.77 -6.95 6.66
C ALA A 91 7.59 -6.53 7.53
N MET A 92 7.27 -7.31 8.56
CA MET A 92 6.18 -6.96 9.50
C MET A 92 6.52 -5.73 10.33
N THR A 93 7.77 -5.59 10.74
CA THR A 93 8.25 -4.39 11.45
C THR A 93 8.16 -3.16 10.54
N ARG A 94 8.55 -3.29 9.28
CA ARG A 94 8.42 -2.23 8.28
C ARG A 94 6.95 -1.81 8.10
N ASN A 95 6.01 -2.76 8.11
CA ASN A 95 4.59 -2.46 8.02
C ASN A 95 4.11 -1.61 9.20
N THR A 96 4.63 -1.86 10.39
CA THR A 96 4.36 -1.04 11.57
C THR A 96 4.81 0.41 11.35
N ASP A 97 5.98 0.61 10.76
CA ASP A 97 6.49 1.94 10.46
C ASP A 97 5.59 2.67 9.45
N ILE A 98 5.10 1.96 8.43
CA ILE A 98 4.16 2.53 7.46
C ILE A 98 2.91 3.03 8.16
N VAL A 99 2.30 2.20 9.01
CA VAL A 99 1.06 2.57 9.72
C VAL A 99 1.31 3.73 10.67
N ASN A 100 2.39 3.68 11.44
CA ASN A 100 2.69 4.75 12.40
C ASN A 100 2.96 6.10 11.73
N SER A 101 3.50 6.09 10.52
CA SER A 101 3.79 7.32 9.77
C SER A 101 2.60 7.85 8.98
N SER A 102 1.55 7.07 8.83
CA SER A 102 0.39 7.41 8.01
C SER A 102 -0.77 7.92 8.87
N ASP A 103 -1.57 8.82 8.31
CA ASP A 103 -2.87 9.21 8.89
C ASP A 103 -3.98 8.29 8.40
N ARG A 104 -3.86 7.82 7.16
CA ARG A 104 -4.75 6.87 6.53
C ARG A 104 -3.96 5.87 5.72
N VAL A 105 -4.50 4.67 5.56
CA VAL A 105 -3.93 3.63 4.71
C VAL A 105 -4.99 3.16 3.73
N VAL A 106 -4.66 3.19 2.44
CA VAL A 106 -5.46 2.55 1.39
C VAL A 106 -4.75 1.31 0.88
N ALA A 107 -5.52 0.32 0.45
CA ALA A 107 -4.95 -0.95 0.02
C ALA A 107 -5.60 -1.47 -1.26
N PHE A 108 -4.75 -1.99 -2.14
CA PHE A 108 -5.14 -2.78 -3.30
C PHE A 108 -4.82 -4.24 -2.97
N TRP A 109 -5.79 -4.97 -2.46
CA TRP A 109 -5.58 -6.27 -1.83
C TRP A 109 -6.31 -7.39 -2.55
N ASP A 110 -5.62 -8.49 -2.80
CA ASP A 110 -6.17 -9.70 -3.40
C ASP A 110 -6.84 -10.62 -2.37
N LYS A 111 -6.88 -10.21 -1.09
CA LYS A 111 -7.37 -10.96 0.06
C LYS A 111 -6.53 -12.18 0.43
N LYS A 112 -5.40 -12.40 -0.25
CA LYS A 112 -4.50 -13.53 0.00
C LYS A 112 -3.16 -13.08 0.57
N SER A 113 -2.66 -11.90 0.19
CA SER A 113 -1.38 -11.38 0.64
C SER A 113 -1.37 -11.16 2.15
N ARG A 114 -0.49 -11.89 2.85
CA ARG A 114 -0.36 -11.80 4.31
C ARG A 114 0.30 -10.50 4.75
N GLY A 115 1.26 -10.01 3.97
CA GLY A 115 1.92 -8.73 4.26
C GLY A 115 0.96 -7.56 4.22
N THR A 116 0.11 -7.51 3.22
CA THR A 116 -0.95 -6.50 3.12
C THR A 116 -1.92 -6.63 4.28
N ARG A 117 -2.35 -7.85 4.59
CA ARG A 117 -3.25 -8.11 5.72
C ARG A 117 -2.65 -7.59 7.04
N ASP A 118 -1.37 -7.84 7.28
CA ASP A 118 -0.69 -7.37 8.48
C ASP A 118 -0.78 -5.85 8.62
N THR A 119 -0.50 -5.13 7.54
CA THR A 119 -0.61 -3.66 7.52
C THR A 119 -2.04 -3.21 7.79
N LEU A 120 -3.02 -3.84 7.16
CA LEU A 120 -4.43 -3.47 7.31
C LEU A 120 -4.95 -3.73 8.72
N VAL A 121 -4.57 -4.85 9.33
CA VAL A 121 -4.94 -5.15 10.72
C VAL A 121 -4.36 -4.11 11.67
N LYS A 122 -3.11 -3.72 11.49
CA LYS A 122 -2.46 -2.69 12.30
C LYS A 122 -3.16 -1.34 12.15
N ALA A 123 -3.49 -0.97 10.91
CA ALA A 123 -4.19 0.29 10.63
C ALA A 123 -5.61 0.30 11.20
N TRP A 124 -6.32 -0.83 11.12
CA TRP A 124 -7.65 -1.00 11.67
C TRP A 124 -7.67 -0.90 13.20
N LYS A 125 -6.67 -1.49 13.86
CA LYS A 125 -6.53 -1.46 15.32
C LYS A 125 -5.96 -0.16 15.87
N SER A 126 -5.45 0.71 15.01
CA SER A 126 -4.92 2.00 15.41
C SER A 126 -6.01 2.88 16.02
N LYS A 127 -5.62 3.76 16.95
CA LYS A 127 -6.53 4.73 17.57
C LYS A 127 -6.02 6.14 17.34
N PRO A 128 -6.70 6.96 16.52
CA PRO A 128 -7.90 6.60 15.72
C PRO A 128 -7.59 5.62 14.61
N LYS A 129 -8.62 4.94 14.11
CA LYS A 129 -8.49 4.00 13.00
C LYS A 129 -7.97 4.71 11.75
N LYS A 130 -7.03 4.07 11.09
CA LYS A 130 -6.39 4.61 9.87
C LYS A 130 -6.85 3.89 8.60
N PHE A 131 -7.62 2.83 8.74
CA PHE A 131 -8.14 2.05 7.62
C PHE A 131 -9.61 1.73 7.84
N ASP A 132 -10.42 2.01 6.80
CA ASP A 132 -11.83 1.68 6.75
C ASP A 132 -12.07 0.87 5.48
N PRO A 133 -12.51 -0.42 5.59
CA PRO A 133 -12.69 -1.26 4.40
C PRO A 133 -13.66 -0.70 3.37
N GLU A 134 -14.67 0.04 3.79
CA GLU A 134 -15.64 0.62 2.85
C GLU A 134 -15.07 1.78 2.06
N ARG A 135 -14.14 2.52 2.65
CA ARG A 135 -13.55 3.71 2.05
C ARG A 135 -12.24 3.42 1.35
N ASP A 136 -11.39 2.57 1.96
CA ASP A 136 -9.96 2.50 1.67
C ASP A 136 -9.52 1.18 1.04
N LEU A 137 -10.42 0.22 0.89
CA LEU A 137 -10.08 -1.09 0.33
C LEU A 137 -10.50 -1.19 -1.14
N PHE A 138 -9.54 -1.53 -2.00
CA PHE A 138 -9.77 -1.87 -3.39
C PHE A 138 -9.43 -3.34 -3.61
N ASN A 139 -10.45 -4.15 -3.88
CA ASN A 139 -10.26 -5.57 -4.12
C ASN A 139 -9.69 -5.78 -5.53
N VAL A 140 -8.55 -6.44 -5.61
CA VAL A 140 -7.87 -6.76 -6.88
C VAL A 140 -7.73 -8.27 -7.12
N GLY A 141 -8.31 -9.06 -6.22
CA GLY A 141 -8.35 -10.52 -6.33
C GLY A 141 -9.48 -11.06 -7.19
#